data_6801853f64c06351a7767ae9fc126b2e
#
_entry.id   6801853f64c06351a7767ae9fc126b2e
#
_cell.length_a   1.000
_cell.length_b   1.000
_cell.length_c   1.000
_cell.angle_alpha   90.00
_cell.angle_beta   90.00
_cell.angle_gamma   90.00
#
_symmetry.space_group_name_H-M   'P 1'
#
loop_
_entity.id
_entity.type
_entity.pdbx_description
1 polymer ?
#
loop_
_entity_poly.entity_id
_entity_poly.type
_entity_poly.pdbx_seq_one_letter_code
_entity_poly.pdbx_strand_id
1 'polypeptide(L)'
;TGAADIGQGSDTVVAQSVSEVLGLPIEMIRVKSRDSDTSPVDLGSYSSRVTFMNANAAISAAIKIREELLKATAEICNVEKESLVIGDRRVYQKKDPTVGVSYLEALHKAQEERGALVSSGAYRTPPMGGVHKGAAAGLAPAYSFSAYAAEVKVDVETGITKVIKVWAAHDCGRALNPLSVEGQIIGSCHMGLGQVLTEEMKYTKKGNLLNPNLLDYKIPTVHEMPEVVPIIVESNDPEGPFGAKEAGEGPLLPILPAVCNAVYDAIGIRNNELPITPDKLYKFIEKKVRKLNLDSPLDLPNPSLNHSDLQKTLENRANKHKKRDNDRKLNSEREPYYNGALFGKISKIPPEEQDEQWTLSVTPSQEYLANPRLAGSAWKHKEVRHMKEGEIK
;
A
#
# COMPACT_ATOMS: atom_id res chain seq x y z
N THR A 1 -16.57 -13.64 11.21
CA THR A 1 -15.15 -13.38 11.17
C THR A 1 -14.59 -12.99 12.52
N GLY A 2 -13.35 -13.39 12.84
CA GLY A 2 -12.65 -12.96 14.05
C GLY A 2 -11.92 -11.62 13.91
N ALA A 3 -11.72 -11.15 12.67
CA ALA A 3 -11.09 -9.84 12.45
C ALA A 3 -11.99 -8.72 12.98
N ALA A 4 -11.39 -7.79 13.72
CA ALA A 4 -12.09 -6.62 14.22
C ALA A 4 -11.94 -5.45 13.25
N ASP A 5 -13.04 -4.83 12.90
CA ASP A 5 -13.04 -3.52 12.26
C ASP A 5 -12.69 -2.45 13.30
N ILE A 6 -11.60 -1.75 13.09
CA ILE A 6 -11.10 -0.67 13.95
C ILE A 6 -11.21 0.70 13.25
N GLY A 7 -12.04 0.79 12.21
CA GLY A 7 -12.23 1.96 11.37
C GLY A 7 -11.59 1.87 9.98
N GLN A 8 -10.83 0.79 9.71
CA GLN A 8 -10.18 0.57 8.40
C GLN A 8 -11.10 -0.04 7.33
N GLY A 9 -12.35 -0.39 7.67
CA GLY A 9 -13.35 -0.89 6.72
C GLY A 9 -13.25 -2.39 6.42
N SER A 10 -12.69 -3.20 7.32
CA SER A 10 -12.53 -4.65 7.10
C SER A 10 -13.84 -5.40 6.97
N ASP A 11 -14.87 -5.02 7.72
CA ASP A 11 -16.20 -5.66 7.62
C ASP A 11 -16.79 -5.46 6.21
N THR A 12 -16.60 -4.27 5.63
CA THR A 12 -17.04 -3.96 4.27
C THR A 12 -16.28 -4.79 3.23
N VAL A 13 -14.95 -4.90 3.36
CA VAL A 13 -14.12 -5.68 2.42
C VAL A 13 -14.47 -7.17 2.47
N VAL A 14 -14.72 -7.71 3.66
CA VAL A 14 -15.18 -9.11 3.81
C VAL A 14 -16.54 -9.30 3.15
N ALA A 15 -17.49 -8.38 3.35
CA ALA A 15 -18.80 -8.42 2.71
C ALA A 15 -18.70 -8.36 1.18
N GLN A 16 -17.89 -7.44 0.64
CA GLN A 16 -17.63 -7.32 -0.79
C GLN A 16 -17.03 -8.61 -1.37
N SER A 17 -16.09 -9.22 -0.67
CA SER A 17 -15.44 -10.46 -1.11
C SER A 17 -16.42 -11.64 -1.18
N VAL A 18 -17.31 -11.77 -0.22
CA VAL A 18 -18.35 -12.81 -0.22
C VAL A 18 -19.41 -12.52 -1.28
N SER A 19 -19.81 -11.26 -1.40
CA SER A 19 -20.76 -10.78 -2.42
C SER A 19 -20.31 -11.15 -3.83
N GLU A 20 -19.05 -10.91 -4.15
CA GLU A 20 -18.46 -11.24 -5.46
C GLU A 20 -18.47 -12.74 -5.75
N VAL A 21 -18.12 -13.57 -4.77
CA VAL A 21 -18.08 -15.03 -4.93
C VAL A 21 -19.48 -15.62 -5.09
N LEU A 22 -20.46 -15.11 -4.33
CA LEU A 22 -21.82 -15.65 -4.31
C LEU A 22 -22.75 -14.97 -5.33
N GLY A 23 -22.31 -13.93 -6.02
CA GLY A 23 -23.14 -13.19 -6.99
C GLY A 23 -24.37 -12.54 -6.34
N LEU A 24 -24.25 -12.13 -5.08
CA LEU A 24 -25.32 -11.49 -4.31
C LEU A 24 -24.99 -10.02 -4.08
N PRO A 25 -26.01 -9.14 -4.03
CA PRO A 25 -25.81 -7.75 -3.59
C PRO A 25 -25.21 -7.69 -2.18
N ILE A 26 -24.32 -6.73 -1.96
CA ILE A 26 -23.60 -6.59 -0.67
C ILE A 26 -24.56 -6.40 0.51
N GLU A 27 -25.72 -5.77 0.30
CA GLU A 27 -26.75 -5.53 1.30
C GLU A 27 -27.38 -6.84 1.84
N MET A 28 -27.21 -7.94 1.11
CA MET A 28 -27.65 -9.27 1.56
C MET A 28 -26.59 -9.98 2.41
N ILE A 29 -25.40 -9.43 2.51
CA ILE A 29 -24.30 -10.01 3.30
C ILE A 29 -24.22 -9.32 4.65
N ARG A 30 -24.41 -10.09 5.71
CA ARG A 30 -24.23 -9.62 7.07
C ARG A 30 -22.90 -10.14 7.62
N VAL A 31 -22.00 -9.25 7.97
CA VAL A 31 -20.75 -9.58 8.67
C VAL A 31 -21.00 -9.51 10.17
N LYS A 32 -20.61 -10.55 10.91
CA LYS A 32 -20.55 -10.57 12.37
C LYS A 32 -19.09 -10.66 12.78
N SER A 33 -18.61 -9.61 13.45
CA SER A 33 -17.26 -9.46 13.95
C SER A 33 -17.29 -8.95 15.40
N ARG A 34 -16.16 -8.91 16.08
CA ARG A 34 -16.00 -8.27 17.39
C ARG A 34 -16.88 -8.86 18.52
N ASP A 35 -17.15 -10.14 18.46
CA ASP A 35 -17.94 -10.85 19.45
C ASP A 35 -17.15 -12.11 19.86
N SER A 36 -16.55 -12.07 21.04
CA SER A 36 -15.67 -13.14 21.52
C SER A 36 -16.41 -14.47 21.78
N ASP A 37 -17.74 -14.43 21.94
CA ASP A 37 -18.52 -15.63 22.20
C ASP A 37 -18.87 -16.39 20.92
N THR A 38 -18.94 -15.68 19.79
CA THR A 38 -19.43 -16.25 18.53
C THR A 38 -18.48 -16.13 17.36
N SER A 39 -17.51 -15.21 17.42
CA SER A 39 -16.52 -15.06 16.37
C SER A 39 -15.37 -16.05 16.52
N PRO A 40 -14.83 -16.60 15.41
CA PRO A 40 -13.64 -17.44 15.46
C PRO A 40 -12.44 -16.63 15.98
N VAL A 41 -11.46 -17.35 16.54
CA VAL A 41 -10.20 -16.72 16.98
C VAL A 41 -9.47 -16.11 15.77
N ASP A 42 -9.06 -14.86 15.92
CA ASP A 42 -8.17 -14.15 15.00
C ASP A 42 -7.01 -13.51 15.79
N LEU A 43 -5.88 -13.34 15.14
CA LEU A 43 -4.68 -12.78 15.77
C LEU A 43 -4.72 -11.26 15.94
N GLY A 44 -5.69 -10.59 15.33
CA GLY A 44 -5.89 -9.14 15.42
C GLY A 44 -5.64 -8.36 14.14
N SER A 45 -6.11 -7.12 14.15
CA SER A 45 -6.01 -6.18 13.02
C SER A 45 -4.68 -5.41 13.08
N TYR A 46 -3.58 -6.10 12.93
CA TYR A 46 -2.22 -5.54 12.91
C TYR A 46 -1.47 -5.97 11.64
N SER A 47 -0.32 -5.34 11.37
CA SER A 47 0.53 -5.64 10.22
C SER A 47 -0.22 -5.59 8.89
N SER A 48 -1.26 -4.78 8.81
CA SER A 48 -2.11 -4.54 7.63
C SER A 48 -2.61 -5.82 6.95
N ARG A 49 -2.81 -6.89 7.74
CA ARG A 49 -3.07 -8.26 7.24
C ARG A 49 -4.52 -8.58 6.94
N VAL A 50 -5.47 -7.77 7.44
CA VAL A 50 -6.88 -8.16 7.46
C VAL A 50 -7.45 -8.38 6.06
N THR A 51 -7.31 -7.42 5.15
CA THR A 51 -7.78 -7.59 3.76
C THR A 51 -7.19 -8.86 3.15
N PHE A 52 -5.88 -9.05 3.26
CA PHE A 52 -5.20 -10.17 2.64
C PHE A 52 -5.64 -11.52 3.21
N MET A 53 -5.64 -11.66 4.53
CA MET A 53 -5.89 -12.96 5.18
C MET A 53 -7.36 -13.27 5.37
N ASN A 54 -8.14 -12.29 5.87
CA ASN A 54 -9.55 -12.55 6.17
C ASN A 54 -10.43 -12.57 4.93
N ALA A 55 -10.15 -11.73 3.93
CA ALA A 55 -10.90 -11.83 2.69
C ALA A 55 -10.62 -13.15 1.96
N ASN A 56 -9.37 -13.64 1.92
CA ASN A 56 -9.05 -14.97 1.39
C ASN A 56 -9.76 -16.10 2.16
N ALA A 57 -9.82 -16.00 3.49
CA ALA A 57 -10.55 -16.96 4.31
C ALA A 57 -12.06 -16.93 4.03
N ALA A 58 -12.64 -15.75 3.90
CA ALA A 58 -14.06 -15.56 3.56
C ALA A 58 -14.38 -16.07 2.15
N ILE A 59 -13.52 -15.79 1.17
CA ILE A 59 -13.60 -16.34 -0.19
C ILE A 59 -13.58 -17.87 -0.15
N SER A 60 -12.67 -18.47 0.61
CA SER A 60 -12.58 -19.93 0.76
C SER A 60 -13.86 -20.55 1.34
N ALA A 61 -14.50 -19.88 2.30
CA ALA A 61 -15.80 -20.32 2.82
C ALA A 61 -16.91 -20.14 1.77
N ALA A 62 -16.97 -18.99 1.12
CA ALA A 62 -18.00 -18.67 0.13
C ALA A 62 -17.94 -19.59 -1.10
N ILE A 63 -16.75 -19.96 -1.56
CA ILE A 63 -16.57 -20.92 -2.66
C ILE A 63 -17.25 -22.25 -2.36
N LYS A 64 -17.15 -22.75 -1.13
CA LYS A 64 -17.80 -24.02 -0.73
C LYS A 64 -19.32 -23.92 -0.83
N ILE A 65 -19.90 -22.82 -0.39
CA ILE A 65 -21.35 -22.58 -0.55
C ILE A 65 -21.72 -22.47 -2.03
N ARG A 66 -20.93 -21.71 -2.79
CA ARG A 66 -21.13 -21.56 -4.24
C ARG A 66 -21.15 -22.92 -4.95
N GLU A 67 -20.22 -23.83 -4.61
CA GLU A 67 -20.18 -25.16 -5.21
C GLU A 67 -21.48 -25.97 -4.95
N GLU A 68 -22.07 -25.86 -3.76
CA GLU A 68 -23.35 -26.53 -3.48
C GLU A 68 -24.49 -25.96 -4.30
N LEU A 69 -24.56 -24.62 -4.47
CA LEU A 69 -25.57 -23.98 -5.32
C LEU A 69 -25.42 -24.36 -6.80
N LEU A 70 -24.18 -24.44 -7.28
CA LEU A 70 -23.91 -24.89 -8.66
C LEU A 70 -24.32 -26.35 -8.87
N LYS A 71 -24.04 -27.23 -7.91
CA LYS A 71 -24.49 -28.65 -7.98
C LYS A 71 -26.00 -28.75 -8.03
N ALA A 72 -26.70 -28.10 -7.10
CA ALA A 72 -28.16 -28.11 -7.08
C ALA A 72 -28.77 -27.59 -8.39
N THR A 73 -28.21 -26.51 -8.95
CA THR A 73 -28.69 -25.97 -10.24
C THR A 73 -28.39 -26.91 -11.41
N ALA A 74 -27.23 -27.57 -11.41
CA ALA A 74 -26.86 -28.55 -12.45
C ALA A 74 -27.88 -29.69 -12.51
N GLU A 75 -28.37 -30.18 -11.36
CA GLU A 75 -29.40 -31.18 -11.27
C GLU A 75 -30.77 -30.67 -11.74
N ILE A 76 -31.19 -29.47 -11.30
CA ILE A 76 -32.47 -28.89 -11.71
C ILE A 76 -32.52 -28.70 -13.23
N CYS A 77 -31.46 -28.15 -13.81
CA CYS A 77 -31.41 -27.78 -15.23
C CYS A 77 -30.92 -28.93 -16.13
N ASN A 78 -30.46 -30.06 -15.57
CA ASN A 78 -29.84 -31.16 -16.27
C ASN A 78 -28.68 -30.69 -17.19
N VAL A 79 -27.75 -29.94 -16.64
CA VAL A 79 -26.55 -29.39 -17.33
C VAL A 79 -25.27 -29.65 -16.54
N GLU A 80 -24.13 -29.57 -17.21
CA GLU A 80 -22.83 -29.69 -16.53
C GLU A 80 -22.59 -28.52 -15.58
N LYS A 81 -22.16 -28.79 -14.36
CA LYS A 81 -21.90 -27.79 -13.32
C LYS A 81 -20.90 -26.72 -13.79
N GLU A 82 -19.89 -27.12 -14.54
CA GLU A 82 -18.81 -26.27 -15.06
C GLU A 82 -19.31 -25.24 -16.08
N SER A 83 -20.51 -25.46 -16.65
CA SER A 83 -21.14 -24.51 -17.57
C SER A 83 -21.87 -23.37 -16.85
N LEU A 84 -22.10 -23.53 -15.53
CA LEU A 84 -22.89 -22.60 -14.72
C LEU A 84 -22.06 -21.48 -14.11
N VAL A 85 -22.69 -20.33 -13.95
CA VAL A 85 -22.17 -19.15 -13.24
C VAL A 85 -23.23 -18.61 -12.28
N ILE A 86 -22.79 -17.92 -11.26
CA ILE A 86 -23.68 -17.19 -10.33
C ILE A 86 -23.53 -15.69 -10.59
N GLY A 87 -24.62 -14.99 -10.70
CA GLY A 87 -24.68 -13.55 -10.85
C GLY A 87 -26.12 -13.05 -10.83
N ASP A 88 -26.35 -11.78 -10.50
CA ASP A 88 -27.65 -11.12 -10.54
C ASP A 88 -28.77 -11.88 -9.79
N ARG A 89 -28.45 -12.48 -8.65
CA ARG A 89 -29.37 -13.32 -7.84
C ARG A 89 -29.90 -14.54 -8.59
N ARG A 90 -29.14 -15.07 -9.56
CA ARG A 90 -29.45 -16.26 -10.34
C ARG A 90 -28.24 -17.17 -10.44
N VAL A 91 -28.53 -18.44 -10.71
CA VAL A 91 -27.52 -19.42 -11.15
C VAL A 91 -27.93 -19.85 -12.55
N TYR A 92 -27.09 -19.65 -13.54
CA TYR A 92 -27.43 -19.83 -14.93
C TYR A 92 -26.25 -20.30 -15.77
N GLN A 93 -26.54 -20.86 -16.94
CA GLN A 93 -25.54 -21.32 -17.89
C GLN A 93 -24.88 -20.13 -18.59
N LYS A 94 -23.54 -20.07 -18.57
CA LYS A 94 -22.76 -18.95 -19.13
C LYS A 94 -23.02 -18.70 -20.62
N LYS A 95 -23.23 -19.79 -21.40
CA LYS A 95 -23.47 -19.71 -22.85
C LYS A 95 -24.91 -19.39 -23.21
N ASP A 96 -25.87 -19.79 -22.37
CA ASP A 96 -27.28 -19.55 -22.51
C ASP A 96 -27.91 -19.10 -21.19
N PRO A 97 -27.95 -17.80 -20.89
CA PRO A 97 -28.50 -17.29 -19.63
C PRO A 97 -29.99 -17.57 -19.41
N THR A 98 -30.72 -18.05 -20.42
CA THR A 98 -32.12 -18.48 -20.24
C THR A 98 -32.23 -19.78 -19.48
N VAL A 99 -31.21 -20.64 -19.56
CA VAL A 99 -31.10 -21.88 -18.82
C VAL A 99 -30.51 -21.58 -17.45
N GLY A 100 -31.31 -21.73 -16.40
CA GLY A 100 -30.91 -21.44 -15.04
C GLY A 100 -32.10 -21.20 -14.13
N VAL A 101 -31.82 -21.04 -12.85
CA VAL A 101 -32.82 -20.83 -11.81
C VAL A 101 -32.55 -19.59 -10.99
N SER A 102 -33.51 -19.16 -10.20
CA SER A 102 -33.30 -18.13 -9.19
C SER A 102 -32.33 -18.63 -8.10
N TYR A 103 -31.66 -17.70 -7.43
CA TYR A 103 -30.79 -18.04 -6.29
C TYR A 103 -31.56 -18.80 -5.20
N LEU A 104 -32.82 -18.43 -4.95
CA LEU A 104 -33.65 -19.09 -3.95
C LEU A 104 -34.00 -20.54 -4.33
N GLU A 105 -34.33 -20.81 -5.60
CA GLU A 105 -34.58 -22.18 -6.07
C GLU A 105 -33.33 -23.05 -5.91
N ALA A 106 -32.16 -22.55 -6.32
CA ALA A 106 -30.91 -23.25 -6.11
C ALA A 106 -30.63 -23.50 -4.62
N LEU A 107 -30.89 -22.50 -3.75
CA LEU A 107 -30.71 -22.62 -2.32
C LEU A 107 -31.66 -23.65 -1.70
N HIS A 108 -32.96 -23.61 -2.04
CA HIS A 108 -33.94 -24.59 -1.54
C HIS A 108 -33.56 -26.02 -1.92
N LYS A 109 -33.21 -26.24 -3.19
CA LYS A 109 -32.77 -27.56 -3.65
C LYS A 109 -31.54 -28.05 -2.91
N ALA A 110 -30.53 -27.18 -2.71
CA ALA A 110 -29.35 -27.53 -1.95
C ALA A 110 -29.66 -27.83 -0.47
N GLN A 111 -30.64 -27.12 0.13
CA GLN A 111 -31.08 -27.34 1.51
C GLN A 111 -31.91 -28.62 1.69
N GLU A 112 -32.70 -29.00 0.69
CA GLU A 112 -33.44 -30.27 0.70
C GLU A 112 -32.50 -31.46 0.86
N GLU A 113 -31.32 -31.40 0.24
CA GLU A 113 -30.36 -32.49 0.27
C GLU A 113 -29.45 -32.47 1.49
N ARG A 114 -29.10 -31.29 2.00
CA ARG A 114 -28.02 -31.11 3.00
C ARG A 114 -28.43 -30.39 4.26
N GLY A 115 -29.65 -29.88 4.33
CA GLY A 115 -30.06 -28.99 5.42
C GLY A 115 -29.45 -27.60 5.28
N ALA A 116 -29.19 -26.94 6.39
CA ALA A 116 -28.60 -25.61 6.38
C ALA A 116 -27.19 -25.62 5.75
N LEU A 117 -26.97 -24.74 4.78
CA LEU A 117 -25.65 -24.59 4.17
C LEU A 117 -24.72 -23.80 5.08
N VAL A 118 -23.77 -24.50 5.68
CA VAL A 118 -22.76 -23.95 6.57
C VAL A 118 -21.38 -24.32 6.06
N SER A 119 -20.46 -23.37 6.04
CA SER A 119 -19.09 -23.64 5.67
C SER A 119 -18.11 -22.83 6.53
N SER A 120 -16.87 -23.29 6.57
CA SER A 120 -15.76 -22.55 7.18
C SER A 120 -14.64 -22.38 6.17
N GLY A 121 -13.91 -21.27 6.28
CA GLY A 121 -12.75 -20.98 5.47
C GLY A 121 -11.60 -20.47 6.32
N ALA A 122 -10.40 -20.78 5.89
CA ALA A 122 -9.18 -20.29 6.48
C ALA A 122 -8.17 -20.01 5.37
N TYR A 123 -7.35 -19.00 5.57
CA TYR A 123 -6.20 -18.73 4.72
C TYR A 123 -4.93 -19.18 5.43
N ARG A 124 -4.08 -19.89 4.72
CA ARG A 124 -2.73 -20.25 5.15
C ARG A 124 -1.76 -19.69 4.12
N THR A 125 -0.81 -18.89 4.58
CA THR A 125 0.26 -18.41 3.72
C THR A 125 1.03 -19.59 3.13
N PRO A 126 1.50 -19.49 1.87
CA PRO A 126 2.43 -20.48 1.33
C PRO A 126 3.68 -20.57 2.22
N PRO A 127 4.41 -21.68 2.18
CA PRO A 127 5.67 -21.81 2.89
C PRO A 127 6.59 -20.64 2.51
N MET A 128 6.85 -19.78 3.47
CA MET A 128 7.70 -18.60 3.30
C MET A 128 9.00 -18.83 4.03
N GLY A 129 10.03 -18.19 3.58
CA GLY A 129 11.18 -18.09 4.38
C GLY A 129 12.46 -18.46 3.73
N GLY A 130 13.47 -17.73 4.15
CA GLY A 130 14.84 -18.13 4.05
C GLY A 130 15.20 -19.01 5.23
N VAL A 131 16.10 -19.93 5.00
CA VAL A 131 16.72 -20.80 6.00
C VAL A 131 17.63 -19.99 6.95
N HIS A 132 17.83 -18.70 6.65
CA HIS A 132 18.79 -17.86 7.35
C HIS A 132 18.11 -16.96 8.37
N LYS A 133 18.56 -17.04 9.61
CA LYS A 133 18.17 -16.13 10.69
C LYS A 133 18.49 -14.67 10.28
N GLY A 134 17.48 -13.82 10.29
CA GLY A 134 17.61 -12.42 9.88
C GLY A 134 17.44 -12.13 8.36
N ALA A 135 17.11 -13.14 7.56
CA ALA A 135 16.68 -12.90 6.18
C ALA A 135 15.33 -12.20 6.17
N ALA A 136 15.27 -10.97 5.69
CA ALA A 136 14.02 -10.21 5.54
C ALA A 136 13.15 -10.73 4.37
N ALA A 137 13.80 -11.34 3.38
CA ALA A 137 13.12 -11.85 2.20
C ALA A 137 12.28 -13.10 2.50
N GLY A 138 11.07 -13.14 1.98
CA GLY A 138 10.18 -14.28 2.13
C GLY A 138 9.48 -14.36 3.49
N LEU A 139 9.44 -13.25 4.26
CA LEU A 139 8.71 -13.19 5.54
C LEU A 139 7.23 -12.81 5.36
N ALA A 140 6.86 -12.30 4.18
CA ALA A 140 5.50 -11.91 3.86
C ALA A 140 5.05 -12.54 2.53
N PRO A 141 3.77 -12.93 2.40
CA PRO A 141 3.25 -13.51 1.16
C PRO A 141 3.17 -12.49 0.03
N ALA A 142 3.07 -11.21 0.34
CA ALA A 142 3.01 -10.11 -0.59
C ALA A 142 3.83 -8.91 -0.08
N TYR A 143 4.29 -8.08 -1.00
CA TYR A 143 5.00 -6.83 -0.71
C TYR A 143 4.27 -5.69 -1.39
N SER A 144 3.99 -4.61 -0.65
CA SER A 144 3.52 -3.35 -1.20
C SER A 144 4.66 -2.37 -1.36
N PHE A 145 4.50 -1.45 -2.31
CA PHE A 145 5.47 -0.44 -2.63
C PHE A 145 4.83 0.94 -2.52
N SER A 146 5.56 1.88 -1.97
CA SER A 146 5.08 3.25 -1.83
C SER A 146 6.18 4.24 -2.22
N ALA A 147 5.77 5.34 -2.85
CA ALA A 147 6.66 6.42 -3.25
C ALA A 147 5.96 7.76 -3.03
N TYR A 148 6.53 8.62 -2.19
CA TYR A 148 5.94 9.90 -1.82
C TYR A 148 6.83 11.06 -2.21
N ALA A 149 6.19 12.16 -2.58
CA ALA A 149 6.80 13.48 -2.69
C ALA A 149 6.09 14.44 -1.77
N ALA A 150 6.84 15.38 -1.19
CA ALA A 150 6.29 16.40 -0.30
C ALA A 150 6.80 17.79 -0.71
N GLU A 151 5.91 18.76 -0.63
CA GLU A 151 6.23 20.19 -0.72
C GLU A 151 6.18 20.80 0.68
N VAL A 152 7.23 21.53 1.06
CA VAL A 152 7.34 22.16 2.38
C VAL A 152 7.69 23.63 2.28
N LYS A 153 7.26 24.37 3.30
CA LYS A 153 7.73 25.73 3.58
C LYS A 153 8.42 25.73 4.93
N VAL A 154 9.68 26.16 4.95
CA VAL A 154 10.49 26.25 6.18
C VAL A 154 10.70 27.73 6.52
N ASP A 155 10.34 28.11 7.73
CA ASP A 155 10.71 29.39 8.32
C ASP A 155 12.09 29.24 8.98
N VAL A 156 13.09 29.84 8.39
CA VAL A 156 14.49 29.72 8.85
C VAL A 156 14.81 30.53 10.11
N GLU A 157 13.96 31.48 10.47
CA GLU A 157 14.12 32.30 11.68
C GLU A 157 13.54 31.61 12.92
N THR A 158 12.54 30.75 12.74
CA THR A 158 11.86 30.04 13.83
C THR A 158 12.08 28.51 13.82
N GLY A 159 12.49 27.95 12.68
CA GLY A 159 12.59 26.50 12.48
C GLY A 159 11.23 25.84 12.20
N ILE A 160 10.15 26.60 12.07
CA ILE A 160 8.82 26.05 11.79
C ILE A 160 8.78 25.49 10.37
N THR A 161 8.38 24.22 10.25
CA THR A 161 8.18 23.55 8.97
C THR A 161 6.69 23.31 8.75
N LYS A 162 6.15 23.83 7.63
CA LYS A 162 4.80 23.57 7.18
C LYS A 162 4.84 22.71 5.94
N VAL A 163 4.20 21.53 5.98
CA VAL A 163 3.97 20.72 4.78
C VAL A 163 2.77 21.31 4.04
N ILE A 164 2.94 21.57 2.76
CA ILE A 164 1.93 22.22 1.92
C ILE A 164 1.13 21.17 1.17
N LYS A 165 1.84 20.20 0.56
CA LYS A 165 1.23 19.18 -0.27
C LYS A 165 2.03 17.87 -0.22
N VAL A 166 1.32 16.75 -0.32
CA VAL A 166 1.92 15.42 -0.40
C VAL A 166 1.29 14.67 -1.57
N TRP A 167 2.12 14.12 -2.45
CA TRP A 167 1.71 13.13 -3.45
C TRP A 167 2.07 11.76 -2.92
N ALA A 168 1.06 10.91 -2.73
CA ALA A 168 1.18 9.68 -1.99
C ALA A 168 0.81 8.47 -2.87
N ALA A 169 1.77 7.92 -3.59
CA ALA A 169 1.58 6.73 -4.40
C ALA A 169 1.78 5.46 -3.58
N HIS A 170 0.77 4.57 -3.59
CA HIS A 170 0.81 3.30 -2.88
C HIS A 170 0.24 2.16 -3.72
N ASP A 171 0.97 1.05 -3.79
CA ASP A 171 0.57 -0.18 -4.47
C ASP A 171 -0.19 -1.09 -3.50
N CYS A 172 -1.50 -1.05 -3.58
CA CYS A 172 -2.43 -1.89 -2.82
C CYS A 172 -2.81 -3.19 -3.54
N GLY A 173 -2.13 -3.56 -4.61
CA GLY A 173 -2.45 -4.72 -5.45
C GLY A 173 -3.66 -4.47 -6.32
N ARG A 174 -4.85 -4.58 -5.77
CA ARG A 174 -6.13 -4.15 -6.35
C ARG A 174 -6.95 -3.44 -5.29
N ALA A 175 -7.47 -2.28 -5.61
CA ALA A 175 -8.33 -1.52 -4.71
C ALA A 175 -9.74 -2.12 -4.73
N LEU A 176 -10.07 -2.99 -3.77
CA LEU A 176 -11.41 -3.57 -3.64
C LEU A 176 -12.44 -2.49 -3.27
N ASN A 177 -12.00 -1.49 -2.52
CA ASN A 177 -12.76 -0.30 -2.18
C ASN A 177 -11.87 0.92 -2.33
N PRO A 178 -11.83 1.58 -3.51
CA PRO A 178 -10.94 2.71 -3.77
C PRO A 178 -11.06 3.84 -2.76
N LEU A 179 -12.28 4.22 -2.37
CA LEU A 179 -12.53 5.28 -1.40
C LEU A 179 -11.90 4.96 -0.02
N SER A 180 -12.01 3.71 0.42
CA SER A 180 -11.38 3.26 1.67
C SER A 180 -9.85 3.24 1.56
N VAL A 181 -9.29 2.85 0.42
CA VAL A 181 -7.84 2.88 0.16
C VAL A 181 -7.32 4.31 0.20
N GLU A 182 -7.99 5.25 -0.45
CA GLU A 182 -7.65 6.68 -0.37
C GLU A 182 -7.70 7.19 1.07
N GLY A 183 -8.74 6.84 1.82
CA GLY A 183 -8.87 7.18 3.24
C GLY A 183 -7.72 6.63 4.09
N GLN A 184 -7.26 5.41 3.82
CA GLN A 184 -6.09 4.81 4.49
C GLN A 184 -4.80 5.54 4.14
N ILE A 185 -4.57 5.89 2.88
CA ILE A 185 -3.41 6.66 2.43
C ILE A 185 -3.38 8.03 3.11
N ILE A 186 -4.50 8.75 3.13
CA ILE A 186 -4.61 10.07 3.77
C ILE A 186 -4.36 9.97 5.29
N GLY A 187 -4.98 8.99 5.95
CA GLY A 187 -4.79 8.75 7.37
C GLY A 187 -3.35 8.37 7.73
N SER A 188 -2.69 7.59 6.89
CA SER A 188 -1.28 7.23 7.04
C SER A 188 -0.37 8.44 6.88
N CYS A 189 -0.67 9.35 5.94
CA CYS A 189 0.03 10.62 5.82
C CYS A 189 -0.11 11.46 7.10
N HIS A 190 -1.31 11.56 7.68
CA HIS A 190 -1.54 12.26 8.94
C HIS A 190 -0.68 11.69 10.07
N MET A 191 -0.69 10.37 10.23
CA MET A 191 0.10 9.69 11.25
C MET A 191 1.60 9.94 11.08
N GLY A 192 2.11 9.83 9.84
CA GLY A 192 3.51 10.07 9.54
C GLY A 192 3.92 11.54 9.69
N LEU A 193 3.01 12.49 9.44
CA LEU A 193 3.25 13.91 9.72
C LEU A 193 3.48 14.15 11.21
N GLY A 194 2.69 13.53 12.08
CA GLY A 194 2.90 13.57 13.51
C GLY A 194 4.30 13.08 13.89
N GLN A 195 4.68 11.90 13.41
CA GLN A 195 5.99 11.31 13.68
C GLN A 195 7.16 12.16 13.17
N VAL A 196 7.01 12.83 12.04
CA VAL A 196 8.11 13.62 11.47
C VAL A 196 8.22 15.02 12.05
N LEU A 197 7.12 15.62 12.53
CA LEU A 197 7.11 17.04 12.91
C LEU A 197 6.89 17.29 14.41
N THR A 198 6.06 16.50 15.10
CA THR A 198 5.53 16.93 16.39
C THR A 198 5.51 15.88 17.49
N GLU A 199 5.31 14.61 17.17
CA GLU A 199 5.11 13.55 18.16
C GLU A 199 6.43 13.06 18.75
N GLU A 200 6.65 13.32 20.03
CA GLU A 200 7.86 12.90 20.76
C GLU A 200 7.53 12.55 22.21
N MET A 201 7.86 11.35 22.63
CA MET A 201 7.81 10.98 24.05
C MET A 201 9.08 11.47 24.75
N LYS A 202 8.92 12.37 25.70
CA LYS A 202 10.03 12.98 26.46
C LYS A 202 10.16 12.36 27.83
N TYR A 203 11.35 11.92 28.18
CA TYR A 203 11.62 11.29 29.47
C TYR A 203 12.64 12.05 30.30
N THR A 204 12.47 12.04 31.62
CA THR A 204 13.50 12.46 32.56
C THR A 204 14.68 11.47 32.55
N LYS A 205 15.82 11.86 33.10
CA LYS A 205 16.96 10.93 33.33
C LYS A 205 16.58 9.71 34.19
N LYS A 206 15.51 9.80 35.00
CA LYS A 206 14.97 8.71 35.84
C LYS A 206 13.92 7.84 35.13
N GLY A 207 13.63 8.09 33.83
CA GLY A 207 12.66 7.32 33.07
C GLY A 207 11.19 7.77 33.22
N ASN A 208 10.90 8.87 33.94
CA ASN A 208 9.55 9.39 34.04
C ASN A 208 9.16 10.13 32.76
N LEU A 209 7.98 9.82 32.22
CA LEU A 209 7.42 10.49 31.05
C LEU A 209 7.03 11.94 31.43
N LEU A 210 7.50 12.90 30.64
CA LEU A 210 7.27 14.34 30.87
C LEU A 210 5.99 14.85 30.22
N ASN A 211 5.51 14.19 29.17
CA ASN A 211 4.35 14.58 28.38
C ASN A 211 3.34 13.44 28.25
N PRO A 212 2.68 13.03 29.37
CA PRO A 212 1.81 11.86 29.42
C PRO A 212 0.37 12.09 28.94
N ASN A 213 0.08 13.25 28.36
CA ASN A 213 -1.25 13.63 27.90
C ASN A 213 -1.21 14.32 26.55
N LEU A 214 -2.37 14.44 25.88
CA LEU A 214 -2.48 15.03 24.53
C LEU A 214 -2.31 16.55 24.49
N LEU A 215 -2.20 17.22 25.66
CA LEU A 215 -1.83 18.64 25.72
C LEU A 215 -0.35 18.83 25.36
N ASP A 216 0.50 17.93 25.81
CA ASP A 216 1.95 18.00 25.67
C ASP A 216 2.49 17.05 24.61
N TYR A 217 1.85 15.90 24.38
CA TYR A 217 2.10 15.01 23.25
C TYR A 217 1.27 15.48 22.06
N LYS A 218 1.93 16.05 21.05
CA LYS A 218 1.28 16.79 19.96
C LYS A 218 0.94 15.90 18.76
N ILE A 219 -0.26 15.33 18.77
CA ILE A 219 -0.83 14.73 17.56
C ILE A 219 -1.32 15.87 16.64
N PRO A 220 -0.98 15.89 15.34
CA PRO A 220 -1.48 16.91 14.43
C PRO A 220 -3.01 16.93 14.38
N THR A 221 -3.58 18.12 14.27
CA THR A 221 -5.01 18.30 14.08
C THR A 221 -5.36 18.38 12.59
N VAL A 222 -6.64 18.42 12.26
CA VAL A 222 -7.11 18.61 10.88
C VAL A 222 -6.61 19.91 10.25
N HIS A 223 -6.33 20.94 11.06
CA HIS A 223 -5.82 22.23 10.57
C HIS A 223 -4.36 22.19 10.11
N GLU A 224 -3.62 21.18 10.55
CA GLU A 224 -2.21 20.98 10.20
C GLU A 224 -2.05 20.03 9.01
N MET A 225 -3.15 19.40 8.57
CA MET A 225 -3.10 18.53 7.40
C MET A 225 -2.82 19.32 6.12
N PRO A 226 -1.83 18.90 5.34
CA PRO A 226 -1.63 19.42 4.00
C PRO A 226 -2.68 18.90 3.04
N GLU A 227 -2.68 19.43 1.83
CA GLU A 227 -3.31 18.76 0.70
C GLU A 227 -2.60 17.41 0.47
N VAL A 228 -3.37 16.30 0.49
CA VAL A 228 -2.86 14.97 0.16
C VAL A 228 -3.50 14.51 -1.13
N VAL A 229 -2.67 14.15 -2.11
CA VAL A 229 -3.10 13.56 -3.38
C VAL A 229 -2.80 12.06 -3.31
N PRO A 230 -3.79 11.21 -2.98
CA PRO A 230 -3.60 9.77 -3.00
C PRO A 230 -3.51 9.28 -4.44
N ILE A 231 -2.56 8.39 -4.72
CA ILE A 231 -2.35 7.77 -6.02
C ILE A 231 -2.37 6.27 -5.80
N ILE A 232 -3.47 5.64 -6.20
CA ILE A 232 -3.62 4.19 -6.11
C ILE A 232 -2.88 3.53 -7.25
N VAL A 233 -1.97 2.61 -6.90
CA VAL A 233 -1.27 1.74 -7.86
C VAL A 233 -1.78 0.32 -7.68
N GLU A 234 -2.08 -0.35 -8.80
CA GLU A 234 -2.66 -1.70 -8.80
C GLU A 234 -1.75 -2.67 -9.55
N SER A 235 -0.98 -3.48 -8.80
CA SER A 235 -0.09 -4.52 -9.37
C SER A 235 -0.78 -5.87 -9.53
N ASN A 236 -1.94 -6.08 -8.93
CA ASN A 236 -2.69 -7.34 -8.90
C ASN A 236 -1.86 -8.51 -8.35
N ASP A 237 -1.79 -8.62 -7.03
CA ASP A 237 -1.02 -9.67 -6.36
C ASP A 237 -1.66 -11.06 -6.58
N PRO A 238 -0.89 -12.09 -6.99
CA PRO A 238 -1.43 -13.41 -7.29
C PRO A 238 -1.96 -14.15 -6.05
N GLU A 239 -1.45 -13.86 -4.86
CA GLU A 239 -1.88 -14.47 -3.60
C GLU A 239 -2.97 -13.66 -2.89
N GLY A 240 -3.17 -12.41 -3.30
CA GLY A 240 -4.13 -11.51 -2.69
C GLY A 240 -5.58 -11.81 -3.09
N PRO A 241 -6.56 -11.54 -2.22
CA PRO A 241 -7.97 -11.69 -2.55
C PRO A 241 -8.32 -10.77 -3.72
N PHE A 242 -8.70 -11.33 -4.85
CA PHE A 242 -8.91 -10.62 -6.12
C PHE A 242 -7.74 -9.71 -6.54
N GLY A 243 -6.54 -10.00 -6.07
CA GLY A 243 -5.34 -9.21 -6.36
C GLY A 243 -5.00 -8.14 -5.32
N ALA A 244 -5.76 -7.99 -4.25
CA ALA A 244 -5.54 -6.98 -3.23
C ALA A 244 -4.36 -7.30 -2.31
N LYS A 245 -3.67 -6.24 -1.88
CA LYS A 245 -2.66 -6.26 -0.82
C LYS A 245 -3.07 -5.34 0.34
N GLU A 246 -2.11 -5.02 1.19
CA GLU A 246 -2.30 -4.09 2.29
C GLU A 246 -2.41 -2.63 1.80
N ALA A 247 -3.05 -1.78 2.61
CA ALA A 247 -3.11 -0.34 2.39
C ALA A 247 -3.05 0.45 3.71
N GLY A 248 -2.60 -0.17 4.80
CA GLY A 248 -2.58 0.44 6.13
C GLY A 248 -1.22 0.99 6.51
N GLU A 249 -0.25 0.14 6.82
CA GLU A 249 1.06 0.56 7.36
C GLU A 249 2.05 0.95 6.27
N GLY A 250 1.97 0.35 5.07
CA GLY A 250 2.86 0.67 3.96
C GLY A 250 2.80 2.13 3.53
N PRO A 251 1.62 2.76 3.45
CA PRO A 251 1.51 4.19 3.14
C PRO A 251 2.09 5.13 4.20
N LEU A 252 2.29 4.68 5.44
CA LEU A 252 2.87 5.48 6.51
C LEU A 252 4.37 5.75 6.31
N LEU A 253 5.11 4.73 5.89
CA LEU A 253 6.57 4.77 5.91
C LEU A 253 7.21 5.87 5.03
N PRO A 254 6.71 6.16 3.81
CA PRO A 254 7.39 7.10 2.92
C PRO A 254 7.24 8.56 3.30
N ILE A 255 6.25 8.94 4.11
CA ILE A 255 6.03 10.36 4.46
C ILE A 255 7.19 10.94 5.25
N LEU A 256 7.79 10.15 6.17
CA LEU A 256 8.90 10.61 6.97
C LEU A 256 10.11 11.01 6.11
N PRO A 257 10.65 10.13 5.24
CA PRO A 257 11.76 10.50 4.38
C PRO A 257 11.37 11.53 3.30
N ALA A 258 10.12 11.58 2.83
CA ALA A 258 9.68 12.59 1.88
C ALA A 258 9.77 14.00 2.48
N VAL A 259 9.24 14.20 3.69
CA VAL A 259 9.31 15.49 4.39
C VAL A 259 10.75 15.85 4.75
N CYS A 260 11.57 14.90 5.27
CA CYS A 260 12.97 15.15 5.55
C CYS A 260 13.76 15.57 4.30
N ASN A 261 13.49 14.95 3.16
CA ASN A 261 14.12 15.29 1.89
C ASN A 261 13.67 16.67 1.38
N ALA A 262 12.38 17.00 1.53
CA ALA A 262 11.86 18.32 1.16
C ALA A 262 12.47 19.44 2.03
N VAL A 263 12.63 19.21 3.34
CA VAL A 263 13.33 20.15 4.23
C VAL A 263 14.80 20.30 3.80
N TYR A 264 15.47 19.20 3.45
CA TYR A 264 16.82 19.28 2.92
C TYR A 264 16.90 20.07 1.62
N ASP A 265 15.95 19.87 0.72
CA ASP A 265 15.88 20.60 -0.55
C ASP A 265 15.68 22.11 -0.31
N ALA A 266 14.81 22.46 0.65
CA ALA A 266 14.52 23.85 0.99
C ALA A 266 15.72 24.60 1.58
N ILE A 267 16.46 23.99 2.51
CA ILE A 267 17.47 24.73 3.32
C ILE A 267 18.86 24.05 3.36
N GLY A 268 19.03 22.92 2.66
CA GLY A 268 20.30 22.20 2.59
C GLY A 268 20.78 21.63 3.94
N ILE A 269 19.87 21.35 4.87
CA ILE A 269 20.18 20.76 6.16
C ILE A 269 19.63 19.33 6.20
N ARG A 270 20.53 18.33 6.33
CA ARG A 270 20.15 16.93 6.55
C ARG A 270 19.87 16.71 8.03
N ASN A 271 18.61 16.51 8.38
CA ASN A 271 18.22 16.16 9.73
C ASN A 271 18.22 14.62 9.89
N ASN A 272 18.84 14.12 10.96
CA ASN A 272 18.90 12.68 11.27
C ASN A 272 18.15 12.34 12.56
N GLU A 273 17.49 13.32 13.17
CA GLU A 273 16.72 13.15 14.40
C GLU A 273 15.25 13.52 14.15
N LEU A 274 14.35 12.63 14.51
CA LEU A 274 12.92 12.85 14.46
C LEU A 274 12.33 13.02 15.88
N PRO A 275 11.25 13.75 16.01
CA PRO A 275 10.61 14.66 15.04
C PRO A 275 11.50 15.87 14.74
N ILE A 276 11.24 16.52 13.58
CA ILE A 276 11.89 17.79 13.18
C ILE A 276 11.15 18.94 13.86
N THR A 277 11.24 19.02 15.19
CA THR A 277 10.60 20.11 15.92
C THR A 277 11.28 21.46 15.61
N PRO A 278 10.54 22.57 15.73
CA PRO A 278 11.11 23.90 15.44
C PRO A 278 12.41 24.19 16.19
N ASP A 279 12.48 23.83 17.47
CA ASP A 279 13.67 24.04 18.30
C ASP A 279 14.87 23.20 17.86
N LYS A 280 14.64 21.96 17.39
CA LYS A 280 15.70 21.10 16.84
C LYS A 280 16.18 21.67 15.50
N LEU A 281 15.24 21.98 14.60
CA LEU A 281 15.61 22.51 13.28
C LEU A 281 16.33 23.85 13.39
N TYR A 282 15.86 24.74 14.25
CA TYR A 282 16.51 26.01 14.50
C TYR A 282 17.98 25.86 14.95
N LYS A 283 18.25 24.92 15.87
CA LYS A 283 19.64 24.63 16.28
C LYS A 283 20.52 24.14 15.13
N PHE A 284 19.98 23.35 14.21
CA PHE A 284 20.72 22.94 13.01
C PHE A 284 20.96 24.11 12.05
N ILE A 285 19.97 25.00 11.90
CA ILE A 285 20.09 26.23 11.10
C ILE A 285 21.18 27.12 11.66
N GLU A 286 21.15 27.46 12.97
CA GLU A 286 22.19 28.25 13.62
C GLU A 286 23.58 27.65 13.41
N LYS A 287 23.72 26.35 13.62
CA LYS A 287 25.00 25.65 13.43
C LYS A 287 25.52 25.79 12.01
N LYS A 288 24.63 25.73 11.00
CA LYS A 288 24.98 25.87 9.58
C LYS A 288 25.35 27.32 9.25
N VAL A 289 24.59 28.31 9.74
CA VAL A 289 24.88 29.74 9.59
C VAL A 289 26.28 30.06 10.12
N ARG A 290 26.59 29.64 11.36
CA ARG A 290 27.92 29.83 11.96
C ARG A 290 29.02 29.14 11.16
N LYS A 291 28.79 27.91 10.68
CA LYS A 291 29.76 27.15 9.88
C LYS A 291 30.09 27.82 8.55
N LEU A 292 29.11 28.50 7.95
CA LEU A 292 29.23 29.17 6.66
C LEU A 292 29.63 30.66 6.80
N ASN A 293 29.77 31.17 8.04
CA ASN A 293 30.01 32.60 8.35
C ASN A 293 28.99 33.50 7.68
N LEU A 294 27.72 33.17 7.76
CA LEU A 294 26.63 33.99 7.23
C LEU A 294 26.14 34.96 8.28
N ASP A 295 25.67 36.13 7.84
CA ASP A 295 25.16 37.17 8.73
C ASP A 295 23.74 36.87 9.23
N SER A 296 22.96 36.12 8.43
CA SER A 296 21.57 35.77 8.74
C SER A 296 21.22 34.36 8.29
N PRO A 297 20.25 33.69 8.96
CA PRO A 297 19.64 32.46 8.44
C PRO A 297 19.00 32.61 7.06
N LEU A 298 18.59 33.85 6.69
CA LEU A 298 18.03 34.15 5.37
C LEU A 298 19.07 34.07 4.24
N ASP A 299 20.36 34.09 4.57
CA ASP A 299 21.46 33.97 3.61
C ASP A 299 21.83 32.52 3.32
N LEU A 300 21.12 31.54 3.92
CA LEU A 300 21.34 30.14 3.64
C LEU A 300 21.16 29.85 2.16
N PRO A 301 22.17 29.25 1.50
CA PRO A 301 22.04 28.89 0.11
C PRO A 301 20.90 27.85 -0.01
N ASN A 302 19.88 28.24 -0.76
CA ASN A 302 18.89 27.28 -1.23
C ASN A 302 19.61 26.30 -2.14
N PRO A 303 19.68 25.01 -1.82
CA PRO A 303 20.22 24.02 -2.73
C PRO A 303 19.23 23.82 -3.88
N SER A 304 19.04 24.83 -4.73
CA SER A 304 18.37 24.60 -6.00
C SER A 304 19.15 23.47 -6.68
N LEU A 305 18.58 22.30 -6.68
CA LEU A 305 19.13 21.15 -7.38
C LEU A 305 19.23 21.55 -8.84
N ASN A 306 20.41 21.95 -9.26
CA ASN A 306 20.71 22.02 -10.66
C ASN A 306 20.45 20.63 -11.22
N HIS A 307 19.61 20.48 -12.24
CA HIS A 307 19.23 19.20 -12.82
C HIS A 307 20.45 18.31 -13.14
N SER A 308 21.61 18.95 -13.44
CA SER A 308 22.90 18.28 -13.63
C SER A 308 23.46 17.62 -12.38
N ASP A 309 23.21 18.17 -11.19
CA ASP A 309 23.75 17.63 -9.93
C ASP A 309 22.87 16.49 -9.39
N LEU A 310 21.56 16.54 -9.63
CA LEU A 310 20.67 15.43 -9.36
C LEU A 310 21.06 14.22 -10.25
N GLN A 311 21.28 14.44 -11.53
CA GLN A 311 21.70 13.42 -12.47
C GLN A 311 23.02 12.77 -12.06
N LYS A 312 24.04 13.57 -11.72
CA LYS A 312 25.34 13.09 -11.19
C LYS A 312 25.19 12.33 -9.88
N THR A 313 24.31 12.78 -8.98
CA THR A 313 24.07 12.10 -7.70
C THR A 313 23.41 10.74 -7.91
N LEU A 314 22.45 10.65 -8.83
CA LEU A 314 21.77 9.39 -9.19
C LEU A 314 22.75 8.43 -9.90
N GLU A 315 23.57 8.93 -10.83
CA GLU A 315 24.61 8.14 -11.51
C GLU A 315 25.67 7.64 -10.52
N ASN A 316 26.12 8.46 -9.58
CA ASN A 316 27.07 8.07 -8.53
C ASN A 316 26.49 7.01 -7.59
N ARG A 317 25.20 7.09 -7.23
CA ARG A 317 24.52 6.07 -6.44
C ARG A 317 24.38 4.77 -7.23
N ALA A 318 23.98 4.83 -8.49
CA ALA A 318 23.87 3.66 -9.35
C ALA A 318 25.23 2.97 -9.56
N ASN A 319 26.32 3.74 -9.74
CA ASN A 319 27.67 3.21 -9.86
C ASN A 319 28.19 2.60 -8.55
N LYS A 320 27.84 3.18 -7.39
CA LYS A 320 28.16 2.64 -6.07
C LYS A 320 27.44 1.32 -5.79
N HIS A 321 26.19 1.18 -6.24
CA HIS A 321 25.47 -0.09 -6.16
C HIS A 321 26.07 -1.14 -7.11
N LYS A 322 26.37 -0.80 -8.37
CA LYS A 322 27.05 -1.70 -9.29
C LYS A 322 28.41 -2.19 -8.75
N LYS A 323 29.18 -1.32 -8.10
CA LYS A 323 30.46 -1.70 -7.49
C LYS A 323 30.24 -2.65 -6.31
N ARG A 324 29.25 -2.41 -5.44
CA ARG A 324 28.89 -3.32 -4.34
C ARG A 324 28.40 -4.68 -4.83
N ASP A 325 27.65 -4.72 -5.91
CA ASP A 325 27.15 -5.96 -6.51
C ASP A 325 28.26 -6.75 -7.18
N ASN A 326 29.23 -6.08 -7.82
CA ASN A 326 30.41 -6.73 -8.36
C ASN A 326 31.34 -7.27 -7.25
N ASP A 327 31.52 -6.52 -6.15
CA ASP A 327 32.28 -6.98 -4.98
C ASP A 327 31.61 -8.16 -4.27
N ARG A 328 30.27 -8.23 -4.29
CA ARG A 328 29.50 -9.39 -3.81
C ARG A 328 29.60 -10.61 -4.72
N LYS A 329 29.59 -10.41 -6.05
CA LYS A 329 29.75 -11.49 -7.04
C LYS A 329 31.15 -12.14 -6.96
N LEU A 330 32.17 -11.37 -6.62
CA LEU A 330 33.54 -11.88 -6.44
C LEU A 330 33.72 -12.73 -5.17
N ASN A 331 32.83 -12.59 -4.17
CA ASN A 331 32.94 -13.22 -2.87
C ASN A 331 31.93 -14.33 -2.57
N SER A 332 31.07 -14.72 -3.53
CA SER A 332 30.07 -15.77 -3.30
C SER A 332 29.91 -16.70 -4.50
N GLU A 333 30.39 -17.92 -4.37
CA GLU A 333 30.00 -19.09 -5.17
C GLU A 333 28.64 -19.68 -4.74
N ARG A 334 27.76 -18.87 -4.13
CA ARG A 334 26.41 -19.28 -3.72
C ARG A 334 25.37 -18.41 -4.42
N GLU A 335 24.43 -19.09 -5.06
CA GLU A 335 23.34 -18.50 -5.86
C GLU A 335 22.75 -17.24 -5.23
N PRO A 336 22.64 -16.15 -6.02
CA PRO A 336 22.10 -14.89 -5.54
C PRO A 336 20.57 -14.93 -5.60
N TYR A 337 19.92 -15.10 -4.47
CA TYR A 337 18.58 -14.59 -4.29
C TYR A 337 18.68 -13.11 -3.93
N TYR A 338 18.00 -12.28 -4.71
CA TYR A 338 17.80 -10.83 -4.61
C TYR A 338 18.74 -9.93 -5.41
N ASN A 339 18.34 -9.68 -6.64
CA ASN A 339 18.50 -8.39 -7.28
C ASN A 339 17.13 -7.71 -7.36
N GLY A 340 16.70 -7.10 -6.28
CA GLY A 340 15.58 -6.18 -6.24
C GLY A 340 16.05 -4.78 -6.62
N ALA A 341 16.45 -4.56 -7.86
CA ALA A 341 16.67 -3.22 -8.40
C ALA A 341 15.50 -2.88 -9.33
N LEU A 342 14.37 -2.49 -8.74
CA LEU A 342 13.32 -1.78 -9.45
C LEU A 342 13.71 -0.30 -9.58
N PHE A 343 14.67 0.01 -10.45
CA PHE A 343 14.90 1.38 -10.90
C PHE A 343 14.80 1.40 -12.42
N GLY A 344 13.66 1.92 -12.90
CA GLY A 344 13.47 2.21 -14.30
C GLY A 344 14.50 3.24 -14.81
N LYS A 345 14.92 3.11 -16.03
CA LYS A 345 15.70 4.14 -16.72
C LYS A 345 14.82 5.36 -16.93
N ILE A 346 15.28 6.52 -16.46
CA ILE A 346 14.71 7.80 -16.85
C ILE A 346 15.21 8.06 -18.29
N SER A 347 14.34 7.92 -19.26
CA SER A 347 14.65 8.28 -20.65
C SER A 347 14.44 9.79 -20.85
N LYS A 348 15.38 10.46 -21.50
CA LYS A 348 15.25 11.86 -21.89
C LYS A 348 14.14 12.01 -22.92
N ILE A 349 13.23 12.94 -22.67
CA ILE A 349 12.30 13.43 -23.67
C ILE A 349 13.09 14.33 -24.65
N PRO A 350 12.90 14.19 -25.96
CA PRO A 350 13.54 15.08 -26.93
C PRO A 350 13.16 16.54 -26.70
N PRO A 351 14.03 17.52 -26.98
CA PRO A 351 13.82 18.94 -26.70
C PRO A 351 12.58 19.59 -27.36
N GLU A 352 12.00 18.93 -28.34
CA GLU A 352 10.88 19.47 -29.14
C GLU A 352 9.50 19.22 -28.51
N GLU A 353 9.41 18.47 -27.40
CA GLU A 353 8.15 18.19 -26.69
C GLU A 353 8.12 18.77 -25.26
N GLN A 354 8.87 19.83 -24.98
CA GLN A 354 8.93 20.46 -23.67
C GLN A 354 7.82 21.49 -23.44
N ASP A 355 6.57 21.12 -23.65
CA ASP A 355 5.44 21.86 -23.08
C ASP A 355 4.87 21.08 -21.89
N GLU A 356 5.27 21.53 -20.70
CA GLU A 356 4.62 21.38 -19.36
C GLU A 356 4.10 20.00 -18.92
N GLN A 357 4.62 18.88 -19.40
CA GLN A 357 4.18 17.55 -18.91
C GLN A 357 5.37 16.65 -18.53
N TRP A 358 5.43 16.28 -17.25
CA TRP A 358 6.38 15.29 -16.75
C TRP A 358 5.79 13.88 -16.93
N THR A 359 6.45 13.04 -17.68
CA THR A 359 6.08 11.62 -17.82
C THR A 359 7.14 10.75 -17.17
N LEU A 360 6.75 10.00 -16.12
CA LEU A 360 7.57 8.96 -15.54
C LEU A 360 7.26 7.63 -16.24
N SER A 361 8.15 7.13 -17.11
CA SER A 361 8.03 5.79 -17.66
C SER A 361 8.93 4.83 -16.89
N VAL A 362 8.35 3.80 -16.29
CA VAL A 362 9.09 2.71 -15.65
C VAL A 362 9.11 1.53 -16.60
N THR A 363 10.25 1.24 -17.18
CA THR A 363 10.44 0.05 -18.02
C THR A 363 11.15 -1.02 -17.18
N PRO A 364 10.58 -2.21 -17.00
CA PRO A 364 11.25 -3.31 -16.30
C PRO A 364 12.54 -3.69 -17.02
N SER A 365 13.58 -4.09 -16.27
CA SER A 365 14.81 -4.56 -16.87
C SER A 365 14.58 -5.84 -17.69
N GLN A 366 15.35 -6.06 -18.74
CA GLN A 366 15.25 -7.28 -19.56
C GLN A 366 15.51 -8.56 -18.74
N GLU A 367 16.32 -8.49 -17.69
CA GLU A 367 16.57 -9.59 -16.76
C GLU A 367 15.33 -9.95 -15.94
N TYR A 368 14.50 -8.97 -15.56
CA TYR A 368 13.23 -9.19 -14.88
C TYR A 368 12.22 -9.87 -15.81
N LEU A 369 12.17 -9.46 -17.08
CA LEU A 369 11.28 -10.04 -18.10
C LEU A 369 11.71 -11.45 -18.53
N ALA A 370 12.99 -11.79 -18.40
CA ALA A 370 13.56 -13.09 -18.77
C ALA A 370 13.44 -14.16 -17.65
N ASN A 371 13.02 -13.80 -16.44
CA ASN A 371 12.88 -14.75 -15.34
C ASN A 371 11.45 -15.35 -15.31
N PRO A 372 11.25 -16.64 -15.66
CA PRO A 372 9.92 -17.26 -15.72
C PRO A 372 9.19 -17.31 -14.36
N ARG A 373 9.90 -17.23 -13.25
CA ARG A 373 9.31 -17.19 -11.90
C ARG A 373 8.81 -15.80 -11.49
N LEU A 374 9.35 -14.76 -12.11
CA LEU A 374 8.93 -13.37 -11.91
C LEU A 374 7.93 -12.90 -12.98
N ALA A 375 7.97 -13.50 -14.16
CA ALA A 375 7.08 -13.22 -15.28
C ALA A 375 5.71 -13.93 -15.20
N GLY A 376 5.45 -14.68 -14.16
CA GLY A 376 4.24 -15.53 -14.00
C GLY A 376 2.91 -14.79 -13.82
N SER A 377 2.89 -13.47 -13.78
CA SER A 377 1.66 -12.68 -13.81
C SER A 377 1.81 -11.47 -14.72
N ALA A 378 1.42 -11.66 -15.94
CA ALA A 378 0.76 -10.71 -16.85
C ALA A 378 1.11 -9.22 -16.75
N TRP A 379 2.37 -8.85 -16.98
CA TRP A 379 2.65 -7.57 -17.62
C TRP A 379 2.45 -7.70 -19.13
N LYS A 380 1.23 -7.96 -19.57
CA LYS A 380 0.83 -7.64 -20.94
C LYS A 380 0.60 -6.14 -20.97
N HIS A 381 1.37 -5.47 -21.83
CA HIS A 381 1.28 -4.06 -22.14
C HIS A 381 -0.14 -3.50 -21.98
N LYS A 382 -0.35 -2.71 -20.94
CA LYS A 382 -1.39 -1.69 -20.92
C LYS A 382 -0.69 -0.37 -21.12
N GLU A 383 -0.99 0.28 -22.23
CA GLU A 383 -0.60 1.66 -22.49
C GLU A 383 -1.00 2.53 -21.29
N VAL A 384 -0.02 3.23 -20.74
CA VAL A 384 -0.28 4.27 -19.75
C VAL A 384 -1.00 5.38 -20.49
N ARG A 385 -2.28 5.58 -20.21
CA ARG A 385 -3.03 6.72 -20.75
C ARG A 385 -2.45 8.00 -20.15
N HIS A 386 -2.06 8.91 -21.01
CA HIS A 386 -1.71 10.27 -20.64
C HIS A 386 -2.97 10.97 -20.08
N MET A 387 -2.94 11.32 -18.81
CA MET A 387 -3.95 12.22 -18.23
C MET A 387 -3.48 13.66 -18.44
N LYS A 388 -4.26 14.44 -19.18
CA LYS A 388 -4.06 15.89 -19.32
C LYS A 388 -4.57 16.60 -18.08
N GLU A 389 -3.87 17.64 -17.65
CA GLU A 389 -4.37 18.57 -16.63
C GLU A 389 -5.76 19.10 -17.07
N GLY A 390 -6.79 18.85 -16.26
CA GLY A 390 -8.18 19.25 -16.55
C GLY A 390 -9.20 18.10 -16.57
N GLU A 391 -8.81 16.84 -16.53
CA GLU A 391 -9.73 15.68 -16.47
C GLU A 391 -10.02 15.18 -15.05
N ILE A 392 -9.62 15.93 -14.03
CA ILE A 392 -10.02 15.65 -12.64
C ILE A 392 -11.25 16.53 -12.33
N LYS A 393 -12.42 15.97 -12.50
CA LYS A 393 -13.65 16.45 -11.87
C LYS A 393 -14.08 15.49 -10.79
#